data_d362170ae398cdf6b69bcdbc237446b2
#
_entry.id   d362170ae398cdf6b69bcdbc237446b2
#
_cell.length_a   1.000
_cell.length_b   1.000
_cell.length_c   1.000
_cell.angle_alpha   90.00
_cell.angle_beta   90.00
_cell.angle_gamma   90.00
#
_symmetry.space_group_name_H-M   'P 1'
#
loop_
_entity.id
_entity.type
_entity.pdbx_description
1 polymer ?
#
loop_
_entity_poly.entity_id
_entity_poly.type
_entity_poly.pdbx_seq_one_letter_code
_entity_poly.pdbx_strand_id
1 'polypeptide(L)'
;FQISVAFITKSGITPLLQILEELERKNIPGKILTTDYLMFSEPDALEKLATLKNIELKMFRTDSETAGFHTKGYMFREGDIYKIIVGSSNMTMHALSVNREWNTKIVSTENGELAQEILQEFQELWEDHHALAYDAFIENYRQEYLREQMIKKQRRQAMQESIVNLEQYTLEPNKMQVAFVKNVMKM
;
A
#
# COMPACT_ATOMS: atom_id res chain seq x y z
N PHE A 1 9.64 -4.68 -16.11
CA PHE A 1 9.32 -3.65 -15.11
C PHE A 1 9.38 -4.21 -13.70
N GLN A 2 9.57 -3.32 -12.72
CA GLN A 2 9.58 -3.66 -11.30
C GLN A 2 8.72 -2.64 -10.55
N ILE A 3 7.92 -3.13 -9.60
CA ILE A 3 7.03 -2.28 -8.79
C ILE A 3 7.16 -2.70 -7.33
N SER A 4 7.41 -1.73 -6.45
CA SER A 4 7.45 -1.92 -5.00
C SER A 4 6.46 -0.97 -4.37
N VAL A 5 5.35 -1.47 -3.82
CA VAL A 5 4.29 -0.65 -3.21
C VAL A 5 3.74 -1.31 -1.96
N ALA A 6 3.46 -0.52 -0.93
CA ALA A 6 2.92 -1.07 0.30
C ALA A 6 1.48 -1.61 0.12
N PHE A 7 0.65 -0.95 -0.68
CA PHE A 7 -0.76 -1.30 -0.80
C PHE A 7 -1.21 -1.47 -2.25
N ILE A 8 -1.95 -2.54 -2.51
CA ILE A 8 -2.54 -2.87 -3.81
C ILE A 8 -4.03 -3.12 -3.61
N THR A 9 -4.87 -2.36 -4.32
CA THR A 9 -6.33 -2.55 -4.29
C THR A 9 -6.88 -2.90 -5.67
N LYS A 10 -8.03 -3.56 -5.70
CA LYS A 10 -8.74 -3.89 -6.94
C LYS A 10 -9.05 -2.65 -7.77
N SER A 11 -9.51 -1.60 -7.12
CA SER A 11 -9.77 -0.31 -7.77
C SER A 11 -8.48 0.34 -8.30
N GLY A 12 -7.34 0.12 -7.66
CA GLY A 12 -6.03 0.64 -8.10
C GLY A 12 -5.47 -0.09 -9.31
N ILE A 13 -5.64 -1.41 -9.40
CA ILE A 13 -5.15 -2.18 -10.56
C ILE A 13 -6.09 -2.08 -11.78
N THR A 14 -7.39 -1.85 -11.58
CA THR A 14 -8.39 -1.84 -12.68
C THR A 14 -7.97 -0.95 -13.87
N PRO A 15 -7.55 0.32 -13.70
CA PRO A 15 -7.14 1.15 -14.83
C PRO A 15 -5.83 0.69 -15.48
N LEU A 16 -5.04 -0.16 -14.81
CA LEU A 16 -3.77 -0.67 -15.29
C LEU A 16 -3.89 -2.03 -16.01
N LEU A 17 -5.01 -2.75 -15.81
CA LEU A 17 -5.16 -4.13 -16.31
C LEU A 17 -4.95 -4.25 -17.80
N GLN A 18 -5.50 -3.34 -18.61
CA GLN A 18 -5.35 -3.38 -20.07
C GLN A 18 -3.86 -3.28 -20.48
N ILE A 19 -3.10 -2.43 -19.80
CA ILE A 19 -1.67 -2.26 -20.06
C ILE A 19 -0.89 -3.49 -19.59
N LEU A 20 -1.21 -4.04 -18.42
CA LEU A 20 -0.57 -5.24 -17.89
C LEU A 20 -0.82 -6.46 -18.77
N GLU A 21 -2.05 -6.63 -19.29
CA GLU A 21 -2.39 -7.69 -20.25
C GLU A 21 -1.69 -7.48 -21.60
N GLU A 22 -1.46 -6.24 -22.01
CA GLU A 22 -0.63 -5.96 -23.21
C GLU A 22 0.83 -6.33 -22.99
N LEU A 23 1.39 -6.05 -21.80
CA LEU A 23 2.75 -6.45 -21.42
C LEU A 23 2.87 -7.98 -21.37
N GLU A 24 1.84 -8.67 -20.88
CA GLU A 24 1.79 -10.14 -20.91
C GLU A 24 1.85 -10.68 -22.34
N ARG A 25 1.01 -10.16 -23.24
CA ARG A 25 1.02 -10.57 -24.67
C ARG A 25 2.35 -10.34 -25.36
N LYS A 26 3.11 -9.34 -24.91
CA LYS A 26 4.46 -9.04 -25.40
C LYS A 26 5.57 -9.80 -24.65
N ASN A 27 5.21 -10.66 -23.70
CA ASN A 27 6.15 -11.39 -22.82
C ASN A 27 7.15 -10.45 -22.11
N ILE A 28 6.73 -9.25 -21.73
CA ILE A 28 7.56 -8.32 -20.98
C ILE A 28 7.49 -8.68 -19.49
N PRO A 29 8.58 -9.15 -18.87
CA PRO A 29 8.56 -9.63 -17.50
C PRO A 29 8.33 -8.49 -16.51
N GLY A 30 7.59 -8.79 -15.44
CA GLY A 30 7.30 -7.88 -14.35
C GLY A 30 7.54 -8.52 -12.99
N LYS A 31 8.09 -7.75 -12.06
CA LYS A 31 8.21 -8.10 -10.65
C LYS A 31 7.40 -7.13 -9.82
N ILE A 32 6.51 -7.64 -8.99
CA ILE A 32 5.70 -6.81 -8.08
C ILE A 32 5.93 -7.26 -6.65
N LEU A 33 6.37 -6.33 -5.80
CA LEU A 33 6.57 -6.54 -4.37
C LEU A 33 5.59 -5.67 -3.59
N THR A 34 4.84 -6.29 -2.69
CA THR A 34 3.93 -5.61 -1.75
C THR A 34 4.17 -6.09 -0.32
N THR A 35 3.38 -5.67 0.64
CA THR A 35 3.52 -6.09 2.04
C THR A 35 2.17 -6.43 2.67
N ASP A 36 2.21 -7.20 3.74
CA ASP A 36 1.07 -7.47 4.61
C ASP A 36 0.78 -6.36 5.63
N TYR A 37 1.59 -5.31 5.63
CA TYR A 37 1.46 -4.21 6.59
C TYR A 37 0.04 -3.66 6.63
N LEU A 38 -0.55 -3.63 7.83
CA LEU A 38 -1.93 -3.18 8.11
C LEU A 38 -3.03 -3.94 7.35
N MET A 39 -2.73 -5.02 6.63
CA MET A 39 -3.69 -5.77 5.82
C MET A 39 -4.52 -4.86 4.88
N PHE A 40 -3.83 -4.00 4.11
CA PHE A 40 -4.49 -3.09 3.15
C PHE A 40 -4.49 -3.61 1.71
N SER A 41 -3.55 -4.49 1.35
CA SER A 41 -3.55 -5.11 0.01
C SER A 41 -4.71 -6.09 -0.11
N GLU A 42 -5.56 -5.91 -1.12
CA GLU A 42 -6.75 -6.76 -1.32
C GLU A 42 -6.37 -8.11 -1.94
N PRO A 43 -6.70 -9.25 -1.32
CA PRO A 43 -6.38 -10.57 -1.87
C PRO A 43 -6.85 -10.79 -3.30
N ASP A 44 -8.03 -10.29 -3.68
CA ASP A 44 -8.56 -10.40 -5.04
C ASP A 44 -7.74 -9.60 -6.06
N ALA A 45 -7.13 -8.48 -5.64
CA ALA A 45 -6.23 -7.71 -6.49
C ALA A 45 -4.91 -8.47 -6.72
N LEU A 46 -4.37 -9.07 -5.67
CA LEU A 46 -3.17 -9.89 -5.73
C LEU A 46 -3.38 -11.13 -6.61
N GLU A 47 -4.52 -11.80 -6.46
CA GLU A 47 -4.92 -12.93 -7.30
C GLU A 47 -4.99 -12.53 -8.79
N LYS A 48 -5.65 -11.40 -9.09
CA LYS A 48 -5.73 -10.91 -10.48
C LYS A 48 -4.35 -10.63 -11.07
N LEU A 49 -3.43 -10.04 -10.31
CA LEU A 49 -2.06 -9.83 -10.77
C LEU A 49 -1.31 -11.15 -10.98
N ALA A 50 -1.49 -12.12 -10.09
CA ALA A 50 -0.85 -13.44 -10.19
C ALA A 50 -1.38 -14.30 -11.35
N THR A 51 -2.57 -13.98 -11.91
CA THR A 51 -3.06 -14.67 -13.13
C THR A 51 -2.28 -14.28 -14.39
N LEU A 52 -1.54 -13.15 -14.38
CA LEU A 52 -0.72 -12.68 -15.49
C LEU A 52 0.62 -13.42 -15.50
N LYS A 53 0.85 -14.25 -16.51
CA LYS A 53 2.01 -15.19 -16.58
C LYS A 53 3.37 -14.52 -16.64
N ASN A 54 3.43 -13.26 -17.02
CA ASN A 54 4.65 -12.47 -17.10
C ASN A 54 4.99 -11.76 -15.78
N ILE A 55 4.13 -11.86 -14.75
CA ILE A 55 4.29 -11.18 -13.48
C ILE A 55 4.69 -12.17 -12.39
N GLU A 56 5.81 -11.91 -11.74
CA GLU A 56 6.18 -12.51 -10.47
C GLU A 56 5.70 -11.61 -9.35
N LEU A 57 4.84 -12.14 -8.46
CA LEU A 57 4.30 -11.40 -7.31
C LEU A 57 4.86 -11.97 -6.02
N LYS A 58 5.42 -11.09 -5.19
CA LYS A 58 5.88 -11.41 -3.84
C LYS A 58 5.24 -10.49 -2.81
N MET A 59 5.13 -10.99 -1.58
CA MET A 59 4.71 -10.23 -0.41
C MET A 59 5.81 -10.24 0.64
N PHE A 60 6.26 -9.07 1.03
CA PHE A 60 7.18 -8.89 2.16
C PHE A 60 6.36 -8.99 3.46
N ARG A 61 6.63 -10.02 4.24
CA ARG A 61 5.99 -10.24 5.54
C ARG A 61 6.66 -9.36 6.58
N THR A 62 5.84 -8.57 7.28
CA THR A 62 6.31 -7.72 8.37
C THR A 62 6.07 -8.43 9.72
N ASP A 63 7.09 -8.53 10.53
CA ASP A 63 7.00 -8.99 11.90
C ASP A 63 7.53 -7.93 12.88
N SER A 64 7.59 -8.25 14.15
CA SER A 64 8.07 -7.32 15.19
C SER A 64 9.57 -7.00 15.10
N GLU A 65 10.33 -7.76 14.34
CA GLU A 65 11.79 -7.67 14.21
C GLU A 65 12.23 -7.04 12.90
N THR A 66 11.34 -7.00 11.89
CA THR A 66 11.65 -6.45 10.58
C THR A 66 11.47 -4.93 10.54
N ALA A 67 12.35 -4.26 9.80
CA ALA A 67 12.12 -2.87 9.40
C ALA A 67 10.83 -2.76 8.58
N GLY A 68 10.00 -1.76 8.86
CA GLY A 68 8.70 -1.59 8.19
C GLY A 68 8.87 -1.40 6.69
N PHE A 69 8.16 -2.20 5.88
CA PHE A 69 8.09 -2.04 4.43
C PHE A 69 7.04 -0.97 4.06
N HIS A 70 7.47 0.15 3.50
CA HIS A 70 6.55 1.22 3.09
C HIS A 70 6.99 1.94 1.81
N THR A 71 7.72 1.23 0.94
CA THR A 71 8.22 1.75 -0.34
C THR A 71 7.09 2.00 -1.34
N LYS A 72 7.27 2.96 -2.24
CA LYS A 72 6.42 3.21 -3.42
C LYS A 72 7.33 3.61 -4.57
N GLY A 73 7.71 2.60 -5.34
CA GLY A 73 8.59 2.72 -6.48
C GLY A 73 8.05 1.98 -7.69
N TYR A 74 8.12 2.62 -8.86
CA TYR A 74 7.74 2.05 -10.15
C TYR A 74 8.91 2.22 -11.10
N MET A 75 9.50 1.13 -11.54
CA MET A 75 10.71 1.10 -12.34
C MET A 75 10.43 0.42 -13.68
N PHE A 76 10.63 1.16 -14.75
CA PHE A 76 10.42 0.69 -16.13
C PHE A 76 11.72 0.81 -16.90
N ARG A 77 12.05 -0.23 -17.67
CA ARG A 77 13.22 -0.24 -18.55
C ARG A 77 12.78 -0.30 -20.01
N GLU A 78 13.37 0.56 -20.81
CA GLU A 78 13.20 0.60 -22.27
C GLU A 78 14.60 0.74 -22.92
N GLY A 79 15.13 -0.35 -23.47
CA GLY A 79 16.51 -0.42 -23.90
C GLY A 79 17.48 -0.20 -22.71
N ASP A 80 18.32 0.82 -22.82
CA ASP A 80 19.29 1.19 -21.78
C ASP A 80 18.77 2.29 -20.84
N ILE A 81 17.51 2.71 -21.03
CA ILE A 81 16.92 3.80 -20.26
C ILE A 81 15.98 3.25 -19.19
N TYR A 82 16.19 3.68 -17.96
CA TYR A 82 15.28 3.48 -16.84
C TYR A 82 14.42 4.74 -16.63
N LYS A 83 13.12 4.52 -16.48
CA LYS A 83 12.14 5.52 -16.04
C LYS A 83 11.65 5.07 -14.67
N ILE A 84 12.08 5.77 -13.62
CA ILE A 84 11.81 5.41 -12.23
C ILE A 84 10.90 6.49 -11.63
N ILE A 85 9.84 6.07 -10.98
CA ILE A 85 8.93 6.95 -10.22
C ILE A 85 9.00 6.52 -8.76
N VAL A 86 9.41 7.40 -7.87
CA VAL A 86 9.40 7.19 -6.43
C VAL A 86 8.60 8.30 -5.74
N GLY A 87 7.87 7.95 -4.70
CA GLY A 87 7.07 8.94 -3.99
C GLY A 87 6.11 8.36 -2.96
N SER A 88 4.95 8.96 -2.83
CA SER A 88 3.92 8.56 -1.85
C SER A 88 2.82 7.66 -2.42
N SER A 89 2.75 7.47 -3.75
CA SER A 89 1.63 6.78 -4.41
C SER A 89 1.68 5.26 -4.29
N ASN A 90 0.74 4.69 -3.56
CA ASN A 90 0.45 3.25 -3.60
C ASN A 90 -0.37 2.89 -4.86
N MET A 91 -0.49 1.59 -5.16
CA MET A 91 -1.34 1.09 -6.26
C MET A 91 -2.80 0.99 -5.80
N THR A 92 -3.38 2.16 -5.50
CA THR A 92 -4.78 2.33 -5.08
C THR A 92 -5.43 3.43 -5.91
N MET A 93 -6.75 3.36 -6.13
CA MET A 93 -7.47 4.39 -6.88
C MET A 93 -7.26 5.79 -6.27
N HIS A 94 -7.32 5.89 -4.94
CA HIS A 94 -7.13 7.17 -4.27
C HIS A 94 -5.74 7.77 -4.52
N ALA A 95 -4.68 6.97 -4.43
CA ALA A 95 -3.32 7.45 -4.67
C ALA A 95 -3.06 7.76 -6.15
N LEU A 96 -3.68 7.01 -7.07
CA LEU A 96 -3.43 7.19 -8.51
C LEU A 96 -4.28 8.31 -9.15
N SER A 97 -5.42 8.70 -8.55
CA SER A 97 -6.36 9.61 -9.23
C SER A 97 -7.05 10.65 -8.35
N VAL A 98 -7.07 10.51 -7.02
CA VAL A 98 -7.86 11.38 -6.13
C VAL A 98 -6.98 12.19 -5.19
N ASN A 99 -6.05 11.53 -4.50
CA ASN A 99 -5.19 12.19 -3.52
C ASN A 99 -4.18 13.14 -4.19
N ARG A 100 -3.69 14.09 -3.41
CA ARG A 100 -2.49 14.84 -3.78
C ARG A 100 -1.28 14.06 -3.32
N GLU A 101 -0.57 13.48 -4.27
CA GLU A 101 0.62 12.66 -4.04
C GLU A 101 1.87 13.37 -4.56
N TRP A 102 2.97 13.20 -3.84
CA TRP A 102 4.27 13.69 -4.27
C TRP A 102 5.04 12.54 -4.91
N ASN A 103 5.34 12.67 -6.20
CA ASN A 103 6.13 11.69 -6.93
C ASN A 103 7.23 12.38 -7.72
N THR A 104 8.43 11.82 -7.67
CA THR A 104 9.58 12.23 -8.48
C THR A 104 9.79 11.22 -9.59
N LYS A 105 9.91 11.71 -10.82
CA LYS A 105 10.30 10.90 -11.98
C LYS A 105 11.78 11.09 -12.27
N ILE A 106 12.50 9.99 -12.28
CA ILE A 106 13.92 9.93 -12.63
C ILE A 106 14.04 9.24 -13.98
N VAL A 107 14.83 9.82 -14.89
CA VAL A 107 15.20 9.18 -16.16
C VAL A 107 16.71 9.03 -16.14
N SER A 108 17.19 7.80 -16.27
CA SER A 108 18.60 7.48 -16.12
C SER A 108 18.97 6.30 -17.02
N THR A 109 20.27 6.12 -17.25
CA THR A 109 20.82 4.87 -17.75
C THR A 109 21.08 3.91 -16.59
N GLU A 110 21.40 2.65 -16.87
CA GLU A 110 21.78 1.68 -15.85
C GLU A 110 23.04 2.07 -15.06
N ASN A 111 23.84 2.99 -15.58
CA ASN A 111 25.07 3.48 -14.91
C ASN A 111 24.81 4.74 -14.04
N GLY A 112 23.59 5.23 -13.98
CA GLY A 112 23.25 6.38 -13.12
C GLY A 112 23.19 5.95 -11.65
N GLU A 113 24.00 6.60 -10.80
CA GLU A 113 24.17 6.26 -9.38
C GLU A 113 22.85 6.07 -8.64
N LEU A 114 21.94 7.05 -8.71
CA LEU A 114 20.64 6.98 -8.05
C LEU A 114 19.74 5.84 -8.60
N ALA A 115 19.82 5.56 -9.90
CA ALA A 115 19.06 4.45 -10.48
C ALA A 115 19.61 3.11 -10.00
N GLN A 116 20.94 2.97 -9.90
CA GLN A 116 21.57 1.76 -9.35
C GLN A 116 21.20 1.53 -7.90
N GLU A 117 21.21 2.56 -7.05
CA GLU A 117 20.82 2.46 -5.64
C GLU A 117 19.37 1.97 -5.49
N ILE A 118 18.43 2.57 -6.24
CA ILE A 118 17.01 2.18 -6.18
C ILE A 118 16.79 0.75 -6.69
N LEU A 119 17.46 0.36 -7.77
CA LEU A 119 17.35 -0.98 -8.33
C LEU A 119 17.99 -2.03 -7.42
N GLN A 120 19.09 -1.69 -6.77
CA GLN A 120 19.76 -2.55 -5.80
C GLN A 120 18.87 -2.74 -4.56
N GLU A 121 18.33 -1.68 -4.00
CA GLU A 121 17.40 -1.75 -2.86
C GLU A 121 16.17 -2.62 -3.18
N PHE A 122 15.60 -2.47 -4.39
CA PHE A 122 14.52 -3.35 -4.83
C PHE A 122 14.97 -4.81 -4.88
N GLN A 123 16.16 -5.09 -5.40
CA GLN A 123 16.68 -6.45 -5.51
C GLN A 123 16.96 -7.07 -4.14
N GLU A 124 17.51 -6.31 -3.20
CA GLU A 124 17.73 -6.74 -1.82
C GLU A 124 16.40 -7.11 -1.14
N LEU A 125 15.38 -6.25 -1.24
CA LEU A 125 14.04 -6.54 -0.73
C LEU A 125 13.39 -7.74 -1.42
N TRP A 126 13.63 -7.91 -2.73
CA TRP A 126 13.09 -9.01 -3.51
C TRP A 126 13.68 -10.36 -3.13
N GLU A 127 14.97 -10.40 -2.77
CA GLU A 127 15.72 -11.60 -2.39
C GLU A 127 15.66 -11.89 -0.89
N ASP A 128 15.13 -10.97 -0.11
CA ASP A 128 14.97 -11.15 1.33
C ASP A 128 14.09 -12.37 1.64
N HIS A 129 14.44 -13.09 2.69
CA HIS A 129 13.71 -14.30 3.13
C HIS A 129 12.27 -14.02 3.58
N HIS A 130 11.95 -12.77 3.94
CA HIS A 130 10.57 -12.35 4.23
C HIS A 130 9.73 -12.11 2.96
N ALA A 131 10.35 -11.98 1.78
CA ALA A 131 9.65 -11.78 0.51
C ALA A 131 9.14 -13.11 -0.06
N LEU A 132 7.98 -13.54 0.38
CA LEU A 132 7.36 -14.81 -0.01
C LEU A 132 6.72 -14.72 -1.39
N ALA A 133 6.88 -15.77 -2.20
CA ALA A 133 6.19 -15.91 -3.48
C ALA A 133 4.67 -16.06 -3.28
N TYR A 134 3.88 -15.69 -4.29
CA TYR A 134 2.42 -15.66 -4.25
C TYR A 134 1.80 -16.94 -3.65
N ASP A 135 2.15 -18.11 -4.15
CA ASP A 135 1.59 -19.38 -3.71
C ASP A 135 1.95 -19.72 -2.25
N ALA A 136 3.05 -19.16 -1.74
CA ALA A 136 3.50 -19.42 -0.37
C ALA A 136 2.75 -18.58 0.68
N PHE A 137 2.16 -17.43 0.29
CA PHE A 137 1.52 -16.54 1.27
C PHE A 137 0.01 -16.39 1.13
N ILE A 138 -0.55 -16.53 -0.08
CA ILE A 138 -1.90 -16.03 -0.39
C ILE A 138 -3.01 -16.65 0.47
N GLU A 139 -2.94 -17.97 0.74
CA GLU A 139 -3.99 -18.65 1.51
C GLU A 139 -4.04 -18.12 2.95
N ASN A 140 -2.90 -18.05 3.63
CA ASN A 140 -2.82 -17.54 4.99
C ASN A 140 -3.18 -16.03 5.04
N TYR A 141 -2.64 -15.26 4.10
CA TYR A 141 -2.93 -13.83 4.00
C TYR A 141 -4.41 -13.54 3.81
N ARG A 142 -5.11 -14.28 2.96
CA ARG A 142 -6.55 -14.13 2.75
C ARG A 142 -7.34 -14.34 4.04
N GLN A 143 -6.99 -15.35 4.84
CA GLN A 143 -7.64 -15.62 6.12
C GLN A 143 -7.38 -14.51 7.14
N GLU A 144 -6.12 -14.05 7.25
CA GLU A 144 -5.73 -12.92 8.11
C GLU A 144 -6.43 -11.62 7.70
N TYR A 145 -6.48 -11.34 6.40
CA TYR A 145 -7.17 -10.18 5.83
C TYR A 145 -8.66 -10.16 6.18
N LEU A 146 -9.36 -11.27 5.97
CA LEU A 146 -10.79 -11.39 6.30
C LEU A 146 -11.04 -11.20 7.79
N ARG A 147 -10.20 -11.78 8.65
CA ARG A 147 -10.29 -11.58 10.11
C ARG A 147 -10.14 -10.11 10.47
N GLU A 148 -9.15 -9.43 9.92
CA GLU A 148 -8.92 -8.00 10.16
C GLU A 148 -10.07 -7.12 9.67
N GLN A 149 -10.66 -7.44 8.52
CA GLN A 149 -11.85 -6.73 8.03
C GLN A 149 -13.05 -6.90 8.97
N MET A 150 -13.26 -8.09 9.54
CA MET A 150 -14.31 -8.34 10.54
C MET A 150 -14.08 -7.50 11.80
N ILE A 151 -12.85 -7.50 12.33
CA ILE A 151 -12.48 -6.69 13.50
C ILE A 151 -12.70 -5.19 13.25
N LYS A 152 -12.24 -4.69 12.10
CA LYS A 152 -12.46 -3.28 11.69
C LYS A 152 -13.94 -2.93 11.60
N LYS A 153 -14.76 -3.83 11.06
CA LYS A 153 -16.22 -3.65 10.98
C LYS A 153 -16.87 -3.61 12.36
N GLN A 154 -16.53 -4.54 13.25
CA GLN A 154 -17.03 -4.56 14.63
C GLN A 154 -16.65 -3.29 15.41
N ARG A 155 -15.39 -2.85 15.30
CA ARG A 155 -14.93 -1.60 15.94
C ARG A 155 -15.70 -0.40 15.45
N ARG A 156 -15.98 -0.29 14.13
CA ARG A 156 -16.79 0.81 13.58
C ARG A 156 -18.22 0.78 14.10
N GLN A 157 -18.85 -0.40 14.19
CA GLN A 157 -20.20 -0.55 14.74
C GLN A 157 -20.25 -0.14 16.21
N ALA A 158 -19.34 -0.67 17.04
CA ALA A 158 -19.25 -0.30 18.46
C ALA A 158 -19.00 1.19 18.67
N MET A 159 -18.18 1.82 17.81
CA MET A 159 -17.95 3.27 17.86
C MET A 159 -19.21 4.07 17.50
N GLN A 160 -19.95 3.65 16.47
CA GLN A 160 -21.24 4.29 16.13
C GLN A 160 -22.26 4.17 17.24
N GLU A 161 -22.39 2.98 17.85
CA GLU A 161 -23.29 2.76 18.99
C GLU A 161 -22.90 3.62 20.21
N SER A 162 -21.61 3.80 20.46
CA SER A 162 -21.13 4.66 21.54
C SER A 162 -21.40 6.15 21.28
N ILE A 163 -21.34 6.60 20.04
CA ILE A 163 -21.70 7.98 19.65
C ILE A 163 -23.19 8.23 19.86
N VAL A 164 -24.05 7.30 19.47
CA VAL A 164 -25.51 7.38 19.70
C VAL A 164 -25.83 7.45 21.19
N ASN A 165 -25.13 6.66 22.02
CA ASN A 165 -25.27 6.73 23.48
C ASN A 165 -24.80 8.08 24.07
N LEU A 166 -23.74 8.67 23.51
CA LEU A 166 -23.26 10.00 23.95
C LEU A 166 -24.24 11.12 23.65
N GLU A 167 -25.03 11.04 22.57
CA GLU A 167 -26.10 12.02 22.26
C GLU A 167 -27.26 11.99 23.28
N GLN A 168 -27.42 10.88 24.00
CA GLN A 168 -28.41 10.73 25.07
C GLN A 168 -27.95 11.28 26.44
N TYR A 169 -26.66 11.58 26.59
CA TYR A 169 -26.09 12.16 27.80
C TYR A 169 -25.99 13.67 27.68
N THR A 170 -26.67 14.39 28.56
CA THR A 170 -26.44 15.81 28.79
C THR A 170 -25.08 15.95 29.47
N LEU A 171 -24.05 16.24 28.66
CA LEU A 171 -22.71 16.47 29.18
C LEU A 171 -22.67 17.79 29.93
N GLU A 172 -22.68 17.75 31.26
CA GLU A 172 -22.37 18.93 32.04
C GLU A 172 -20.86 19.19 32.02
N PRO A 173 -20.43 20.40 31.62
CA PRO A 173 -19.00 20.73 31.58
C PRO A 173 -18.41 20.66 33.00
N ASN A 174 -17.25 20.01 33.11
CA ASN A 174 -16.56 19.93 34.38
C ASN A 174 -16.03 21.31 34.84
N LYS A 175 -15.65 21.41 36.14
CA LYS A 175 -15.21 22.69 36.73
C LYS A 175 -14.06 23.35 35.97
N MET A 176 -13.12 22.55 35.39
CA MET A 176 -11.99 23.06 34.60
C MET A 176 -12.47 23.65 33.25
N GLN A 177 -13.38 22.98 32.58
CA GLN A 177 -13.96 23.47 31.34
C GLN A 177 -14.75 24.78 31.54
N VAL A 178 -15.54 24.88 32.63
CA VAL A 178 -16.25 26.11 33.01
C VAL A 178 -15.26 27.23 33.34
N ALA A 179 -14.18 26.94 34.08
CA ALA A 179 -13.14 27.93 34.40
C ALA A 179 -12.40 28.42 33.15
N PHE A 180 -12.08 27.52 32.22
CA PHE A 180 -11.45 27.86 30.95
C PHE A 180 -12.29 28.80 30.12
N VAL A 181 -13.59 28.47 29.90
CA VAL A 181 -14.52 29.33 29.15
C VAL A 181 -14.65 30.70 29.81
N LYS A 182 -14.81 30.77 31.15
CA LYS A 182 -14.90 32.05 31.88
C LYS A 182 -13.62 32.89 31.73
N ASN A 183 -12.44 32.28 31.67
CA ASN A 183 -11.19 33.01 31.51
C ASN A 183 -11.01 33.54 30.08
N VAL A 184 -11.39 32.75 29.07
CA VAL A 184 -11.37 33.19 27.66
C VAL A 184 -12.36 34.30 27.36
N MET A 185 -13.56 34.29 27.97
CA MET A 185 -14.57 35.34 27.79
C MET A 185 -14.28 36.64 28.56
N LYS A 186 -13.23 36.69 29.40
CA LYS A 186 -12.78 37.89 30.09
C LYS A 186 -11.64 38.62 29.38
N MET A 187 -11.12 38.09 28.31
CA MET A 187 -10.14 38.70 27.40
C MET A 187 -10.84 39.46 26.29
#